data_9fda5988292a55b1a7cf048f4cff9af3
#
_entry.id   9fda5988292a55b1a7cf048f4cff9af3
#
_cell.length_a   1.000
_cell.length_b   1.000
_cell.length_c   1.000
_cell.angle_alpha   90.00
_cell.angle_beta   90.00
_cell.angle_gamma   90.00
#
_symmetry.space_group_name_H-M   'P 1'
#
loop_
_entity.id
_entity.type
_entity.pdbx_description
1 polymer ?
#
loop_
_entity_poly.entity_id
_entity_poly.type
_entity_poly.pdbx_seq_one_letter_code
_entity_poly.pdbx_strand_id
1 'polypeptide(L)'
;MAELINQQDPYDATGYQLRRFGLWAHIQVAPQVRQGNRTELMAVPLDITRVYEEAIASQVVDPALLQRIEKSLTACPFWIRGSFLAATVATQLAMCEVAEAIRCATARFVQRMPSLQQLCFSDGLVFVDDQCLAWLKGTQGPSGQGATPQEFSGLREELVSQLETGGVEPLLLRLQGLQAGFRAPRERCHTTVIAADLLAARGVSWLAQDLCASVARTMQQTTASAWEPEVFQRLQQYASSPALAVQDKDQEPR
;
A
#
# COMPACT_ATOMS: atom_id res chain seq x y z
N MET A 1 1.19 21.02 6.75
CA MET A 1 -0.11 20.34 6.65
C MET A 1 -0.06 18.93 7.24
N ALA A 2 0.74 17.99 6.72
CA ALA A 2 0.86 16.62 7.26
C ALA A 2 1.14 16.57 8.77
N GLU A 3 2.07 17.39 9.25
CA GLU A 3 2.42 17.47 10.68
C GLU A 3 1.25 17.97 11.54
N LEU A 4 0.48 18.93 11.05
CA LEU A 4 -0.70 19.44 11.75
C LEU A 4 -1.78 18.36 11.90
N ILE A 5 -2.01 17.55 10.86
CA ILE A 5 -2.95 16.44 10.91
C ILE A 5 -2.51 15.44 11.98
N ASN A 6 -1.24 15.01 11.96
CA ASN A 6 -0.74 14.04 12.93
C ASN A 6 -0.60 14.59 14.37
N GLN A 7 -0.55 15.92 14.55
CA GLN A 7 -0.63 16.55 15.87
C GLN A 7 -2.06 16.56 16.43
N GLN A 8 -3.05 16.76 15.55
CA GLN A 8 -4.47 16.73 15.94
C GLN A 8 -4.95 15.30 16.18
N ASP A 9 -4.61 14.39 15.27
CA ASP A 9 -4.92 12.97 15.38
C ASP A 9 -3.73 12.11 14.91
N PRO A 10 -2.97 11.52 15.84
CA PRO A 10 -1.88 10.61 15.51
C PRO A 10 -2.33 9.32 14.81
N TYR A 11 -3.63 8.97 14.88
CA TYR A 11 -4.19 7.77 14.27
C TYR A 11 -4.67 8.00 12.83
N ASP A 12 -4.72 9.25 12.35
CA ASP A 12 -5.11 9.57 10.97
C ASP A 12 -3.98 9.22 9.98
N ALA A 13 -4.23 8.20 9.16
CA ALA A 13 -3.31 7.73 8.14
C ALA A 13 -3.00 8.78 7.05
N THR A 14 -3.91 9.75 6.84
CA THR A 14 -3.79 10.80 5.82
C THR A 14 -2.54 11.66 6.05
N GLY A 15 -2.23 11.99 7.31
CA GLY A 15 -1.06 12.78 7.65
C GLY A 15 0.25 12.09 7.22
N TYR A 16 0.35 10.77 7.43
CA TYR A 16 1.52 9.97 7.04
C TYR A 16 1.64 9.80 5.52
N GLN A 17 0.50 9.66 4.82
CA GLN A 17 0.47 9.60 3.34
C GLN A 17 0.91 10.93 2.73
N LEU A 18 0.38 12.06 3.21
CA LEU A 18 0.74 13.39 2.73
C LEU A 18 2.21 13.72 2.98
N ARG A 19 2.77 13.30 4.12
CA ARG A 19 4.20 13.46 4.41
C ARG A 19 5.05 12.74 3.38
N ARG A 20 4.76 11.47 3.09
CA ARG A 20 5.49 10.67 2.11
C ARG A 20 5.30 11.18 0.69
N PHE A 21 4.10 11.63 0.36
CA PHE A 21 3.87 12.30 -0.91
C PHE A 21 4.75 13.55 -1.04
N GLY A 22 4.72 14.45 -0.07
CA GLY A 22 5.56 15.66 -0.08
C GLY A 22 7.05 15.36 -0.11
N LEU A 23 7.49 14.29 0.58
CA LEU A 23 8.89 13.88 0.65
C LEU A 23 9.39 13.34 -0.69
N TRP A 24 8.59 12.57 -1.41
CA TRP A 24 9.01 11.79 -2.58
C TRP A 24 8.45 12.24 -3.92
N ALA A 25 7.45 13.14 -3.95
CA ALA A 25 6.79 13.55 -5.20
C ALA A 25 7.76 14.20 -6.19
N HIS A 26 8.72 14.98 -5.71
CA HIS A 26 9.70 15.67 -6.54
C HIS A 26 10.93 14.81 -6.90
N ILE A 27 11.11 13.66 -6.26
CA ILE A 27 12.23 12.76 -6.53
C ILE A 27 11.87 11.89 -7.74
N GLN A 28 12.42 12.21 -8.90
CA GLN A 28 12.15 11.51 -10.16
C GLN A 28 13.29 10.58 -10.59
N VAL A 29 14.48 10.80 -10.06
CA VAL A 29 15.71 10.09 -10.44
C VAL A 29 16.41 9.61 -9.17
N ALA A 30 17.01 8.42 -9.24
CA ALA A 30 17.82 7.89 -8.14
C ALA A 30 19.06 8.77 -7.90
N PRO A 31 19.59 8.80 -6.67
CA PRO A 31 20.80 9.55 -6.33
C PRO A 31 21.99 9.12 -7.18
N GLN A 32 22.86 10.09 -7.51
CA GLN A 32 24.06 9.80 -8.29
C GLN A 32 25.03 8.93 -7.48
N VAL A 33 25.61 7.95 -8.16
CA VAL A 33 26.63 7.06 -7.61
C VAL A 33 27.99 7.72 -7.72
N ARG A 34 28.75 7.70 -6.66
CA ARG A 34 30.12 8.24 -6.63
C ARG A 34 31.16 7.15 -6.90
N GLN A 35 31.02 6.01 -6.23
CA GLN A 35 31.96 4.90 -6.34
C GLN A 35 31.24 3.55 -6.10
N GLY A 36 31.31 2.65 -7.07
CA GLY A 36 30.61 1.37 -6.99
C GLY A 36 29.10 1.56 -6.92
N ASN A 37 28.49 1.28 -5.76
CA ASN A 37 27.07 1.50 -5.47
C ASN A 37 26.82 2.56 -4.38
N ARG A 38 27.86 3.28 -3.94
CA ARG A 38 27.78 4.30 -2.90
C ARG A 38 27.41 5.66 -3.48
N THR A 39 26.49 6.33 -2.82
CA THR A 39 26.08 7.70 -3.09
C THR A 39 26.82 8.68 -2.16
N GLU A 40 26.61 9.98 -2.35
CA GLU A 40 27.11 11.03 -1.42
C GLU A 40 26.18 11.25 -0.23
N LEU A 41 25.02 10.62 -0.21
CA LEU A 41 24.02 10.80 0.84
C LEU A 41 24.49 10.18 2.15
N MET A 42 24.30 10.91 3.23
CA MET A 42 24.58 10.41 4.57
C MET A 42 23.39 9.61 5.11
N ALA A 43 23.69 8.50 5.76
CA ALA A 43 22.68 7.73 6.48
C ALA A 43 22.25 8.45 7.76
N VAL A 44 21.11 8.03 8.32
CA VAL A 44 20.75 8.38 9.70
C VAL A 44 21.79 7.74 10.62
N PRO A 45 22.32 8.49 11.62
CA PRO A 45 23.33 7.96 12.54
C PRO A 45 22.89 6.65 13.20
N LEU A 46 23.82 5.70 13.30
CA LEU A 46 23.54 4.36 13.82
C LEU A 46 23.09 4.35 15.28
N ASP A 47 23.55 5.29 16.09
CA ASP A 47 23.12 5.46 17.48
C ASP A 47 21.63 5.83 17.55
N ILE A 48 21.16 6.71 16.68
CA ILE A 48 19.74 7.08 16.58
C ILE A 48 18.90 5.87 16.13
N THR A 49 19.36 5.16 15.10
CA THR A 49 18.66 3.98 14.60
C THR A 49 18.55 2.90 15.68
N ARG A 50 19.63 2.64 16.44
CA ARG A 50 19.63 1.70 17.55
C ARG A 50 18.64 2.06 18.67
N VAL A 51 18.57 3.33 19.05
CA VAL A 51 17.58 3.79 20.04
C VAL A 51 16.15 3.46 19.61
N TYR A 52 15.82 3.62 18.31
CA TYR A 52 14.51 3.26 17.81
C TYR A 52 14.28 1.75 17.79
N GLU A 53 15.28 0.97 17.37
CA GLU A 53 15.19 -0.49 17.35
C GLU A 53 15.09 -1.09 18.76
N GLU A 54 15.82 -0.57 19.74
CA GLU A 54 15.75 -0.98 21.13
C GLU A 54 14.40 -0.67 21.77
N ALA A 55 13.82 0.51 21.48
CA ALA A 55 12.48 0.87 21.95
C ALA A 55 11.41 -0.08 21.38
N ILE A 56 11.51 -0.42 20.11
CA ILE A 56 10.61 -1.37 19.43
C ILE A 56 10.77 -2.78 20.01
N ALA A 57 12.01 -3.24 20.22
CA ALA A 57 12.30 -4.56 20.76
C ALA A 57 11.82 -4.71 22.22
N SER A 58 11.91 -3.64 23.00
CA SER A 58 11.44 -3.58 24.39
C SER A 58 9.93 -3.36 24.50
N GLN A 59 9.23 -3.19 23.38
CA GLN A 59 7.80 -2.82 23.31
C GLN A 59 7.46 -1.52 24.07
N VAL A 60 8.46 -0.64 24.23
CA VAL A 60 8.28 0.70 24.81
C VAL A 60 8.00 1.69 23.68
N VAL A 61 6.80 1.61 23.14
CA VAL A 61 6.39 2.44 22.00
C VAL A 61 5.27 3.39 22.39
N ASP A 62 5.36 4.61 21.88
CA ASP A 62 4.35 5.64 22.04
C ASP A 62 4.20 6.45 20.74
N PRO A 63 3.15 7.26 20.59
CA PRO A 63 3.01 8.13 19.42
C PRO A 63 4.16 9.14 19.26
N ALA A 64 4.85 9.52 20.34
CA ALA A 64 5.98 10.44 20.28
C ALA A 64 7.21 9.77 19.64
N LEU A 65 7.42 8.46 19.87
CA LEU A 65 8.44 7.67 19.18
C LEU A 65 8.18 7.65 17.67
N LEU A 66 6.92 7.39 17.27
CA LEU A 66 6.53 7.43 15.86
C LEU A 66 6.84 8.78 15.22
N GLN A 67 6.49 9.89 15.88
CA GLN A 67 6.77 11.23 15.38
C GLN A 67 8.28 11.51 15.27
N ARG A 68 9.10 11.02 16.19
CA ARG A 68 10.58 11.15 16.13
C ARG A 68 11.15 10.41 14.93
N ILE A 69 10.69 9.18 14.65
CA ILE A 69 11.11 8.42 13.49
C ILE A 69 10.69 9.15 12.20
N GLU A 70 9.46 9.66 12.13
CA GLU A 70 8.95 10.43 11.00
C GLU A 70 9.75 11.72 10.75
N LYS A 71 10.23 12.38 11.81
CA LYS A 71 11.10 13.55 11.70
C LYS A 71 12.47 13.18 11.14
N SER A 72 13.07 12.07 11.59
CA SER A 72 14.33 11.55 11.06
C SER A 72 14.19 11.16 9.58
N LEU A 73 13.07 10.57 9.19
CA LEU A 73 12.75 10.23 7.80
C LEU A 73 12.68 11.49 6.92
N THR A 74 12.12 12.58 7.44
CA THR A 74 12.04 13.86 6.70
C THR A 74 13.44 14.44 6.42
N ALA A 75 14.39 14.23 7.33
CA ALA A 75 15.78 14.64 7.13
C ALA A 75 16.56 13.72 6.18
N CYS A 76 16.15 12.45 6.05
CA CYS A 76 16.81 11.44 5.21
C CYS A 76 15.79 10.68 4.34
N PRO A 77 15.34 11.25 3.19
CA PRO A 77 14.25 10.69 2.37
C PRO A 77 14.49 9.29 1.84
N PHE A 78 15.74 8.88 1.68
CA PHE A 78 16.11 7.54 1.17
C PHE A 78 16.32 6.50 2.28
N TRP A 79 16.05 6.84 3.53
CA TRP A 79 16.15 5.92 4.66
C TRP A 79 14.90 5.03 4.76
N ILE A 80 14.82 4.02 3.90
CA ILE A 80 13.66 3.10 3.82
C ILE A 80 13.48 2.32 5.13
N ARG A 81 14.58 1.98 5.81
CA ARG A 81 14.56 1.38 7.16
C ARG A 81 13.72 2.21 8.14
N GLY A 82 13.78 3.54 8.06
CA GLY A 82 12.97 4.43 8.90
C GLY A 82 11.46 4.27 8.65
N SER A 83 11.05 4.08 7.41
CA SER A 83 9.64 3.78 7.10
C SER A 83 9.20 2.42 7.66
N PHE A 84 10.08 1.40 7.60
CA PHE A 84 9.82 0.10 8.21
C PHE A 84 9.66 0.21 9.73
N LEU A 85 10.57 0.93 10.42
CA LEU A 85 10.49 1.16 11.86
C LEU A 85 9.22 1.92 12.25
N ALA A 86 8.87 2.98 11.50
CA ALA A 86 7.64 3.74 11.71
C ALA A 86 6.38 2.85 11.59
N ALA A 87 6.31 2.00 10.55
CA ALA A 87 5.21 1.06 10.39
C ALA A 87 5.15 0.01 11.51
N THR A 88 6.31 -0.46 11.99
CA THR A 88 6.40 -1.40 13.10
C THR A 88 5.86 -0.78 14.40
N VAL A 89 6.25 0.47 14.70
CA VAL A 89 5.71 1.23 15.86
C VAL A 89 4.20 1.40 15.71
N ALA A 90 3.71 1.81 14.53
CA ALA A 90 2.29 1.97 14.28
C ALA A 90 1.52 0.64 14.49
N THR A 91 2.10 -0.50 14.07
CA THR A 91 1.50 -1.83 14.30
C THR A 91 1.43 -2.16 15.79
N GLN A 92 2.49 -1.91 16.56
CA GLN A 92 2.51 -2.14 18.01
C GLN A 92 1.53 -1.23 18.77
N LEU A 93 1.24 -0.04 18.24
CA LEU A 93 0.22 0.88 18.75
C LEU A 93 -1.21 0.55 18.28
N ALA A 94 -1.42 -0.59 17.60
CA ALA A 94 -2.69 -0.99 16.99
C ALA A 94 -3.22 0.01 15.92
N MET A 95 -2.34 0.82 15.33
CA MET A 95 -2.63 1.79 14.26
C MET A 95 -2.48 1.12 12.89
N CYS A 96 -3.28 0.09 12.59
CA CYS A 96 -3.12 -0.77 11.42
C CYS A 96 -3.25 0.01 10.09
N GLU A 97 -4.17 0.97 10.01
CA GLU A 97 -4.35 1.82 8.81
C GLU A 97 -3.13 2.72 8.56
N VAL A 98 -2.52 3.26 9.61
CA VAL A 98 -1.28 4.04 9.54
C VAL A 98 -0.12 3.18 9.06
N ALA A 99 0.06 1.99 9.67
CA ALA A 99 1.13 1.06 9.29
C ALA A 99 1.04 0.67 7.81
N GLU A 100 -0.16 0.36 7.33
CA GLU A 100 -0.40 -0.02 5.93
C GLU A 100 -0.23 1.17 4.98
N ALA A 101 -0.70 2.36 5.35
CA ALA A 101 -0.50 3.58 4.56
C ALA A 101 0.99 3.90 4.38
N ILE A 102 1.79 3.73 5.45
CA ILE A 102 3.24 3.87 5.42
C ILE A 102 3.87 2.85 4.48
N ARG A 103 3.49 1.57 4.61
CA ARG A 103 4.00 0.48 3.78
C ARG A 103 3.70 0.71 2.30
N CYS A 104 2.44 0.98 1.96
CA CYS A 104 1.99 1.19 0.59
C CYS A 104 2.68 2.39 -0.07
N ALA A 105 2.80 3.53 0.63
CA ALA A 105 3.48 4.70 0.09
C ALA A 105 4.97 4.43 -0.15
N THR A 106 5.63 3.71 0.76
CA THR A 106 7.05 3.33 0.64
C THR A 106 7.26 2.33 -0.49
N ALA A 107 6.38 1.34 -0.63
CA ALA A 107 6.44 0.36 -1.71
C ALA A 107 6.33 1.03 -3.09
N ARG A 108 5.38 1.97 -3.26
CA ARG A 108 5.25 2.75 -4.51
C ARG A 108 6.51 3.55 -4.83
N PHE A 109 7.17 4.12 -3.82
CA PHE A 109 8.41 4.87 -4.01
C PHE A 109 9.55 3.96 -4.49
N VAL A 110 9.77 2.82 -3.83
CA VAL A 110 10.81 1.85 -4.21
C VAL A 110 10.52 1.20 -5.56
N GLN A 111 9.25 0.88 -5.87
CA GLN A 111 8.84 0.36 -7.19
C GLN A 111 9.08 1.36 -8.33
N ARG A 112 8.85 2.65 -8.09
CA ARG A 112 9.12 3.70 -9.08
C ARG A 112 10.61 3.82 -9.41
N MET A 113 11.49 3.47 -8.46
CA MET A 113 12.95 3.53 -8.62
C MET A 113 13.62 2.22 -8.16
N PRO A 114 13.56 1.15 -8.98
CA PRO A 114 14.11 -0.16 -8.61
C PRO A 114 15.62 -0.13 -8.31
N SER A 115 16.36 0.81 -8.87
CA SER A 115 17.79 0.99 -8.62
C SER A 115 18.14 1.29 -7.16
N LEU A 116 17.18 1.82 -6.35
CA LEU A 116 17.39 2.05 -4.92
C LEU A 116 17.78 0.78 -4.16
N GLN A 117 17.35 -0.40 -4.63
CA GLN A 117 17.68 -1.68 -4.00
C GLN A 117 19.17 -2.04 -4.10
N GLN A 118 19.90 -1.41 -5.02
CA GLN A 118 21.32 -1.66 -5.25
C GLN A 118 22.21 -0.56 -4.69
N LEU A 119 21.63 0.57 -4.28
CA LEU A 119 22.37 1.75 -3.83
C LEU A 119 22.59 1.75 -2.33
N CYS A 120 23.71 2.41 -1.94
CA CYS A 120 24.11 2.58 -0.55
C CYS A 120 24.33 4.06 -0.24
N PHE A 121 24.21 4.40 1.03
CA PHE A 121 24.71 5.65 1.60
C PHE A 121 26.25 5.74 1.50
N SER A 122 26.79 6.91 1.80
CA SER A 122 28.24 7.16 1.76
C SER A 122 29.06 6.26 2.69
N ASP A 123 28.46 5.83 3.80
CA ASP A 123 29.05 4.90 4.78
C ASP A 123 28.93 3.42 4.36
N GLY A 124 28.21 3.12 3.29
CA GLY A 124 27.99 1.77 2.79
C GLY A 124 26.73 1.07 3.30
N LEU A 125 25.93 1.71 4.16
CA LEU A 125 24.61 1.20 4.51
C LEU A 125 23.70 1.20 3.29
N VAL A 126 22.98 0.10 3.05
CA VAL A 126 22.05 -0.02 1.93
C VAL A 126 20.82 0.86 2.15
N PHE A 127 20.24 1.42 1.08
CA PHE A 127 18.98 2.15 1.17
C PHE A 127 17.80 1.24 1.52
N VAL A 128 17.83 0.01 0.99
CA VAL A 128 16.77 -0.99 1.18
C VAL A 128 17.43 -2.32 1.55
N ASP A 129 17.29 -2.75 2.79
CA ASP A 129 17.77 -4.05 3.24
C ASP A 129 16.76 -5.18 2.96
N ASP A 130 17.18 -6.44 3.12
CA ASP A 130 16.34 -7.62 2.84
C ASP A 130 15.07 -7.66 3.71
N GLN A 131 15.14 -7.18 4.95
CA GLN A 131 13.98 -7.10 5.84
C GLN A 131 12.98 -6.06 5.35
N CYS A 132 13.46 -4.91 4.88
CA CYS A 132 12.63 -3.90 4.24
C CYS A 132 12.00 -4.45 2.95
N LEU A 133 12.75 -5.17 2.12
CA LEU A 133 12.21 -5.79 0.90
C LEU A 133 11.12 -6.81 1.22
N ALA A 134 11.30 -7.65 2.22
CA ALA A 134 10.29 -8.61 2.67
C ALA A 134 9.03 -7.89 3.17
N TRP A 135 9.21 -6.85 3.99
CA TRP A 135 8.11 -6.04 4.49
C TRP A 135 7.34 -5.31 3.38
N LEU A 136 8.04 -4.74 2.39
CA LEU A 136 7.41 -4.04 1.27
C LEU A 136 6.55 -4.97 0.40
N LYS A 137 6.92 -6.25 0.28
CA LYS A 137 6.12 -7.28 -0.39
C LYS A 137 4.81 -7.56 0.34
N GLY A 138 4.74 -7.26 1.64
CA GLY A 138 3.60 -7.54 2.49
C GLY A 138 3.53 -9.00 2.92
N THR A 139 3.05 -9.26 4.12
CA THR A 139 2.61 -10.61 4.50
C THR A 139 1.24 -10.83 3.87
N GLN A 140 1.11 -11.85 3.05
CA GLN A 140 -0.20 -12.35 2.60
C GLN A 140 -0.94 -12.91 3.84
N GLY A 141 -1.58 -12.04 4.60
CA GLY A 141 -2.52 -12.41 5.64
C GLY A 141 -3.95 -12.27 5.12
N PRO A 142 -4.88 -13.15 5.50
CA PRO A 142 -6.27 -13.06 5.08
C PRO A 142 -6.98 -11.94 5.86
N SER A 143 -6.87 -10.70 5.40
CA SER A 143 -7.64 -9.59 5.94
C SER A 143 -8.46 -8.97 4.81
N GLY A 144 -9.76 -9.19 4.89
CA GLY A 144 -10.75 -8.67 3.95
C GLY A 144 -10.80 -7.15 3.96
N GLN A 145 -10.00 -6.52 3.13
CA GLN A 145 -10.16 -5.13 2.70
C GLN A 145 -9.88 -5.09 1.20
N GLY A 146 -10.69 -4.38 0.47
CA GLY A 146 -10.75 -4.35 -0.99
C GLY A 146 -9.38 -4.43 -1.67
N ALA A 147 -9.21 -5.51 -2.42
CA ALA A 147 -7.96 -5.87 -3.10
C ALA A 147 -7.38 -4.71 -3.90
N THR A 148 -6.17 -4.27 -3.53
CA THR A 148 -5.43 -3.26 -4.30
C THR A 148 -4.85 -3.88 -5.57
N PRO A 149 -4.48 -3.11 -6.60
CA PRO A 149 -3.86 -3.65 -7.83
C PRO A 149 -2.63 -4.54 -7.58
N GLN A 150 -2.01 -4.45 -6.41
CA GLN A 150 -0.84 -5.24 -6.02
C GLN A 150 -1.17 -6.68 -5.58
N GLU A 151 -2.36 -6.91 -5.00
CA GLU A 151 -2.83 -8.27 -4.66
C GLU A 151 -3.11 -9.08 -5.93
N PHE A 152 -3.53 -8.40 -6.99
CA PHE A 152 -3.75 -9.04 -8.29
C PHE A 152 -2.46 -9.38 -9.05
N SER A 153 -1.30 -8.76 -8.73
CA SER A 153 -0.03 -9.14 -9.38
C SER A 153 0.48 -10.50 -8.88
N GLY A 154 0.40 -10.77 -7.58
CA GLY A 154 0.73 -12.10 -7.03
C GLY A 154 -0.23 -13.19 -7.53
N LEU A 155 -1.52 -12.86 -7.65
CA LEU A 155 -2.52 -13.75 -8.23
C LEU A 155 -2.23 -14.06 -9.71
N ARG A 156 -1.75 -13.07 -10.47
CA ARG A 156 -1.35 -13.30 -11.86
C ARG A 156 -0.19 -14.28 -11.98
N GLU A 157 0.84 -14.14 -11.13
CA GLU A 157 1.98 -15.07 -11.12
C GLU A 157 1.56 -16.50 -10.73
N GLU A 158 0.68 -16.64 -9.75
CA GLU A 158 0.08 -17.93 -9.37
C GLU A 158 -0.67 -18.57 -10.54
N LEU A 159 -1.53 -17.80 -11.21
CA LEU A 159 -2.33 -18.29 -12.35
C LEU A 159 -1.45 -18.63 -13.56
N VAL A 160 -0.36 -17.88 -13.81
CA VAL A 160 0.65 -18.21 -14.84
C VAL A 160 1.29 -19.57 -14.55
N SER A 161 1.77 -19.77 -13.32
CA SER A 161 2.39 -21.04 -12.90
C SER A 161 1.44 -22.23 -13.07
N GLN A 162 0.17 -22.08 -12.74
CA GLN A 162 -0.83 -23.12 -12.91
C GLN A 162 -1.14 -23.40 -14.39
N LEU A 163 -1.20 -22.35 -15.21
CA LEU A 163 -1.40 -22.51 -16.65
C LEU A 163 -0.22 -23.22 -17.33
N GLU A 164 1.01 -23.02 -16.86
CA GLU A 164 2.21 -23.67 -17.36
C GLU A 164 2.26 -25.16 -16.98
N THR A 165 1.83 -25.51 -15.78
CA THR A 165 1.92 -26.88 -15.25
C THR A 165 0.72 -27.76 -15.59
N GLY A 166 -0.50 -27.18 -15.63
CA GLY A 166 -1.74 -27.94 -15.73
C GLY A 166 -2.63 -27.61 -16.92
N GLY A 167 -2.33 -26.53 -17.67
CA GLY A 167 -3.15 -26.11 -18.81
C GLY A 167 -4.39 -25.27 -18.43
N VAL A 168 -5.36 -25.20 -19.35
CA VAL A 168 -6.52 -24.30 -19.25
C VAL A 168 -7.54 -24.76 -18.19
N GLU A 169 -7.78 -26.05 -18.06
CA GLU A 169 -8.81 -26.59 -17.17
C GLU A 169 -8.54 -26.31 -15.68
N PRO A 170 -7.34 -26.59 -15.12
CA PRO A 170 -7.00 -26.19 -13.74
C PRO A 170 -7.08 -24.69 -13.51
N LEU A 171 -6.72 -23.86 -14.50
CA LEU A 171 -6.85 -22.42 -14.42
C LEU A 171 -8.33 -22.00 -14.20
N LEU A 172 -9.25 -22.57 -14.98
CA LEU A 172 -10.66 -22.25 -14.86
C LEU A 172 -11.27 -22.75 -13.54
N LEU A 173 -10.90 -23.93 -13.07
CA LEU A 173 -11.31 -24.44 -11.76
C LEU A 173 -10.79 -23.56 -10.61
N ARG A 174 -9.55 -23.11 -10.71
CA ARG A 174 -8.97 -22.19 -9.72
C ARG A 174 -9.68 -20.84 -9.74
N LEU A 175 -9.96 -20.30 -10.93
CA LEU A 175 -10.73 -19.07 -11.10
C LEU A 175 -12.10 -19.17 -10.43
N GLN A 176 -12.82 -20.28 -10.66
CA GLN A 176 -14.12 -20.53 -10.03
C GLN A 176 -14.02 -20.56 -8.50
N GLY A 177 -13.01 -21.23 -7.95
CA GLY A 177 -12.75 -21.29 -6.51
C GLY A 177 -12.48 -19.92 -5.91
N LEU A 178 -11.67 -19.10 -6.58
CA LEU A 178 -11.37 -17.73 -6.15
C LEU A 178 -12.62 -16.85 -6.18
N GLN A 179 -13.43 -16.94 -7.25
CA GLN A 179 -14.66 -16.15 -7.40
C GLN A 179 -15.69 -16.47 -6.32
N ALA A 180 -15.75 -17.72 -5.83
CA ALA A 180 -16.62 -18.10 -4.73
C ALA A 180 -16.24 -17.45 -3.39
N GLY A 181 -14.96 -17.10 -3.21
CA GLY A 181 -14.46 -16.43 -2.01
C GLY A 181 -14.64 -14.91 -2.01
N PHE A 182 -14.79 -14.28 -3.17
CA PHE A 182 -14.88 -12.83 -3.29
C PHE A 182 -16.29 -12.29 -2.98
N ARG A 183 -16.36 -11.27 -2.15
CA ARG A 183 -17.62 -10.61 -1.79
C ARG A 183 -18.00 -9.50 -2.77
N ALA A 184 -17.01 -8.73 -3.24
CA ALA A 184 -17.24 -7.59 -4.12
C ALA A 184 -17.19 -7.99 -5.61
N PRO A 185 -18.08 -7.46 -6.47
CA PRO A 185 -18.03 -7.66 -7.92
C PRO A 185 -16.70 -7.21 -8.54
N ARG A 186 -16.08 -6.17 -8.00
CA ARG A 186 -14.77 -5.67 -8.44
C ARG A 186 -13.69 -6.74 -8.45
N GLU A 187 -13.55 -7.49 -7.36
CA GLU A 187 -12.52 -8.53 -7.21
C GLU A 187 -12.74 -9.65 -8.23
N ARG A 188 -13.99 -10.08 -8.43
CA ARG A 188 -14.36 -11.09 -9.44
C ARG A 188 -14.02 -10.62 -10.85
N CYS A 189 -14.32 -9.35 -11.16
CA CYS A 189 -14.04 -8.78 -12.47
C CYS A 189 -12.54 -8.71 -12.74
N HIS A 190 -11.74 -8.23 -11.80
CA HIS A 190 -10.27 -8.18 -11.96
C HIS A 190 -9.67 -9.57 -12.17
N THR A 191 -10.06 -10.54 -11.36
CA THR A 191 -9.59 -11.93 -11.49
C THR A 191 -9.96 -12.52 -12.85
N THR A 192 -11.17 -12.24 -13.33
CA THR A 192 -11.62 -12.70 -14.65
C THR A 192 -10.82 -12.06 -15.79
N VAL A 193 -10.49 -10.77 -15.70
CA VAL A 193 -9.66 -10.09 -16.71
C VAL A 193 -8.25 -10.68 -16.75
N ILE A 194 -7.63 -10.95 -15.61
CA ILE A 194 -6.30 -11.59 -15.55
C ILE A 194 -6.34 -12.96 -16.22
N ALA A 195 -7.36 -13.77 -15.94
CA ALA A 195 -7.53 -15.08 -16.59
C ALA A 195 -7.76 -14.94 -18.10
N ALA A 196 -8.54 -13.96 -18.55
CA ALA A 196 -8.77 -13.71 -19.97
C ALA A 196 -7.46 -13.33 -20.69
N ASP A 197 -6.62 -12.46 -20.11
CA ASP A 197 -5.32 -12.09 -20.67
C ASP A 197 -4.40 -13.32 -20.83
N LEU A 198 -4.37 -14.20 -19.83
CA LEU A 198 -3.58 -15.42 -19.85
C LEU A 198 -4.07 -16.42 -20.91
N LEU A 199 -5.38 -16.57 -21.07
CA LEU A 199 -5.98 -17.41 -22.10
C LEU A 199 -5.72 -16.86 -23.50
N ALA A 200 -5.81 -15.54 -23.68
CA ALA A 200 -5.48 -14.88 -24.94
C ALA A 200 -4.02 -15.12 -25.35
N ALA A 201 -3.09 -15.02 -24.39
CA ALA A 201 -1.67 -15.28 -24.62
C ALA A 201 -1.38 -16.73 -25.03
N ARG A 202 -2.26 -17.69 -24.70
CA ARG A 202 -2.19 -19.11 -25.10
C ARG A 202 -3.00 -19.44 -26.35
N GLY A 203 -3.51 -18.43 -27.06
CA GLY A 203 -4.26 -18.61 -28.32
C GLY A 203 -5.73 -18.95 -28.15
N VAL A 204 -6.27 -18.96 -26.90
CA VAL A 204 -7.70 -19.21 -26.63
C VAL A 204 -8.47 -17.88 -26.62
N SER A 205 -8.29 -17.10 -27.69
CA SER A 205 -8.80 -15.72 -27.79
C SER A 205 -10.31 -15.61 -27.74
N TRP A 206 -11.03 -16.60 -28.27
CA TRP A 206 -12.50 -16.60 -28.24
C TRP A 206 -13.04 -16.64 -26.81
N LEU A 207 -12.45 -17.47 -25.93
CA LEU A 207 -12.86 -17.58 -24.53
C LEU A 207 -12.46 -16.30 -23.74
N ALA A 208 -11.28 -15.74 -24.02
CA ALA A 208 -10.85 -14.46 -23.46
C ALA A 208 -11.83 -13.33 -23.79
N GLN A 209 -12.29 -13.24 -25.04
CA GLN A 209 -13.27 -12.24 -25.47
C GLN A 209 -14.61 -12.41 -24.76
N ASP A 210 -15.09 -13.65 -24.60
CA ASP A 210 -16.36 -13.92 -23.90
C ASP A 210 -16.27 -13.55 -22.40
N LEU A 211 -15.16 -13.87 -21.74
CA LEU A 211 -14.89 -13.47 -20.36
C LEU A 211 -14.85 -11.95 -20.22
N CYS A 212 -14.15 -11.24 -21.10
CA CYS A 212 -14.09 -9.78 -21.09
C CYS A 212 -15.47 -9.15 -21.35
N ALA A 213 -16.26 -9.70 -22.27
CA ALA A 213 -17.62 -9.23 -22.52
C ALA A 213 -18.54 -9.45 -21.31
N SER A 214 -18.36 -10.55 -20.57
CA SER A 214 -19.07 -10.81 -19.32
C SER A 214 -18.71 -9.80 -18.23
N VAL A 215 -17.41 -9.46 -18.08
CA VAL A 215 -16.96 -8.43 -17.16
C VAL A 215 -17.56 -7.08 -17.52
N ALA A 216 -17.51 -6.68 -18.80
CA ALA A 216 -18.07 -5.40 -19.26
C ALA A 216 -19.56 -5.28 -18.94
N ARG A 217 -20.36 -6.34 -19.16
CA ARG A 217 -21.78 -6.38 -18.77
C ARG A 217 -21.98 -6.23 -17.27
N THR A 218 -21.16 -6.92 -16.46
CA THR A 218 -21.22 -6.84 -15.00
C THR A 218 -20.93 -5.42 -14.54
N MET A 219 -19.90 -4.76 -15.09
CA MET A 219 -19.55 -3.37 -14.76
C MET A 219 -20.67 -2.39 -15.11
N GLN A 220 -21.33 -2.56 -16.26
CA GLN A 220 -22.44 -1.71 -16.69
C GLN A 220 -23.68 -1.86 -15.80
N GLN A 221 -23.89 -3.03 -15.22
CA GLN A 221 -25.06 -3.35 -14.39
C GLN A 221 -24.83 -3.10 -12.90
N THR A 222 -23.59 -2.93 -12.47
CA THR A 222 -23.23 -2.79 -11.05
C THR A 222 -23.22 -1.33 -10.64
N THR A 223 -23.92 -1.01 -9.55
CA THR A 223 -23.88 0.35 -8.96
C THR A 223 -22.55 0.59 -8.24
N ALA A 224 -22.17 1.86 -8.08
CA ALA A 224 -20.96 2.22 -7.34
C ALA A 224 -20.97 1.67 -5.90
N SER A 225 -22.12 1.64 -5.25
CA SER A 225 -22.30 1.08 -3.90
C SER A 225 -22.10 -0.43 -3.83
N ALA A 226 -22.43 -1.15 -4.91
CA ALA A 226 -22.19 -2.59 -4.98
C ALA A 226 -20.75 -2.91 -5.45
N TRP A 227 -20.15 -1.99 -6.22
CA TRP A 227 -18.77 -2.12 -6.69
C TRP A 227 -17.74 -1.97 -5.57
N GLU A 228 -17.94 -1.00 -4.67
CA GLU A 228 -17.11 -0.70 -3.50
C GLU A 228 -17.99 -0.59 -2.22
N PRO A 229 -18.54 -1.71 -1.73
CA PRO A 229 -19.52 -1.69 -0.64
C PRO A 229 -18.94 -1.14 0.67
N GLU A 230 -17.67 -1.40 0.95
CA GLU A 230 -17.00 -0.93 2.17
C GLU A 230 -16.76 0.58 2.15
N VAL A 231 -16.31 1.11 1.01
CA VAL A 231 -16.16 2.56 0.82
C VAL A 231 -17.51 3.25 0.93
N PHE A 232 -18.55 2.68 0.34
CA PHE A 232 -19.89 3.23 0.40
C PHE A 232 -20.46 3.23 1.83
N GLN A 233 -20.27 2.18 2.60
CA GLN A 233 -20.64 2.13 4.02
C GLN A 233 -19.92 3.19 4.86
N ARG A 234 -18.61 3.39 4.64
CA ARG A 234 -17.87 4.48 5.29
C ARG A 234 -18.48 5.86 4.97
N LEU A 235 -18.76 6.13 3.70
CA LEU A 235 -19.39 7.38 3.29
C LEU A 235 -20.74 7.59 3.98
N GLN A 236 -21.55 6.54 4.11
CA GLN A 236 -22.83 6.62 4.83
C GLN A 236 -22.65 6.91 6.33
N GLN A 237 -21.66 6.30 6.97
CA GLN A 237 -21.34 6.55 8.38
C GLN A 237 -20.95 8.03 8.60
N TYR A 238 -20.13 8.61 7.72
CA TYR A 238 -19.79 10.03 7.78
C TYR A 238 -20.98 10.94 7.53
N ALA A 239 -21.85 10.61 6.57
CA ALA A 239 -23.06 11.38 6.29
C ALA A 239 -24.09 11.30 7.42
N SER A 240 -24.09 10.23 8.21
CA SER A 240 -24.99 10.01 9.34
C SER A 240 -24.45 10.54 10.67
N SER A 241 -23.21 11.03 10.71
CA SER A 241 -22.58 11.56 11.92
C SER A 241 -23.14 12.95 12.26
N PRO A 242 -23.73 13.18 13.45
CA PRO A 242 -24.42 14.41 13.79
C PRO A 242 -23.53 15.66 13.96
N ALA A 243 -22.24 15.58 13.66
CA ALA A 243 -21.28 16.67 13.82
C ALA A 243 -21.42 17.81 12.78
N LEU A 244 -22.26 17.70 11.75
CA LEU A 244 -22.48 18.74 10.73
C LEU A 244 -23.82 19.49 10.87
N ALA A 245 -24.60 19.23 11.92
CA ALA A 245 -25.91 19.86 12.14
C ALA A 245 -25.88 21.08 13.07
N VAL A 246 -24.73 21.66 13.37
CA VAL A 246 -24.62 22.83 14.25
C VAL A 246 -23.90 23.96 13.53
N GLN A 247 -24.54 24.57 12.53
CA GLN A 247 -24.28 25.95 12.08
C GLN A 247 -25.41 26.47 11.17
N ASP A 248 -26.63 26.49 11.67
CA ASP A 248 -27.67 27.34 11.02
C ASP A 248 -28.77 27.74 12.00
N LYS A 249 -28.38 28.33 13.12
CA LYS A 249 -29.29 28.97 14.06
C LYS A 249 -28.65 30.20 14.69
N ASP A 250 -28.34 31.20 13.92
CA ASP A 250 -28.21 32.58 14.41
C ASP A 250 -28.26 33.54 13.21
N GLN A 251 -29.44 33.67 12.61
CA GLN A 251 -29.83 34.85 11.87
C GLN A 251 -31.34 35.05 12.06
N GLU A 252 -31.71 35.67 13.18
CA GLU A 252 -32.97 36.36 13.32
C GLU A 252 -32.75 37.87 13.13
N PRO A 253 -33.51 38.53 12.27
CA PRO A 253 -33.34 39.97 11.97
C PRO A 253 -34.03 40.81 13.01
N ARG A 254 -33.37 41.88 13.39
CA ARG A 254 -34.01 43.08 13.95
C ARG A 254 -33.98 44.21 12.94
#